data_142a66faa0e5989942cbee3d89c69332
#
_entry.id   142a66faa0e5989942cbee3d89c69332
#
_cell.length_a   1.000
_cell.length_b   1.000
_cell.length_c   1.000
_cell.angle_alpha   90.00
_cell.angle_beta   90.00
_cell.angle_gamma   90.00
#
_symmetry.space_group_name_H-M   'P 1'
#
loop_
_entity.id
_entity.type
_entity.pdbx_description
1 polymer ?
#
loop_
_entity_poly.entity_id
_entity_poly.type
_entity_poly.pdbx_seq_one_letter_code
_entity_poly.pdbx_strand_id
1 'polypeptide(L)'
;MSAPFRFPKFFVTNPSPCPYLPGKVERKVFTELSGRHASELNEALGRIGFRRSQSVAYRPSCIDCSACVSVRVLAAEFIANATQRKLLRRHADLEVTACKPWTTEEQYALLRRYLAARHPGGGMAEMDESDFADMVEQTPVRTYLIEYREPSKDGMPGKLVGACLSDQQGDGLSMIYSFFDVGNDARKGLGTYIILDHIIRAARAALPYVYLGYWVEGSSRMAYKTQFRPLERLGRDG
;
A
#
# COMPACT_ATOMS: atom_id res chain seq x y z
N MET A 1 24.58 26.93 -9.18
CA MET A 1 24.47 27.17 -7.73
C MET A 1 23.59 26.06 -7.16
N SER A 2 24.13 25.16 -6.32
CA SER A 2 23.34 24.13 -5.65
C SER A 2 22.49 24.81 -4.57
N ALA A 3 21.16 24.60 -4.61
CA ALA A 3 20.29 25.07 -3.54
C ALA A 3 20.72 24.45 -2.20
N PRO A 4 20.71 25.22 -1.09
CA PRO A 4 21.11 24.68 0.19
C PRO A 4 20.25 23.49 0.58
N PHE A 5 20.87 22.41 1.06
CA PHE A 5 20.18 21.26 1.59
C PHE A 5 19.39 21.70 2.84
N ARG A 6 18.06 21.59 2.79
CA ARG A 6 17.23 21.85 3.97
C ARG A 6 16.94 20.52 4.66
N PHE A 7 17.34 20.40 5.92
CA PHE A 7 16.94 19.25 6.73
C PHE A 7 15.41 19.16 6.83
N PRO A 8 14.82 17.96 6.70
CA PRO A 8 13.40 17.78 6.85
C PRO A 8 12.96 18.16 8.28
N LYS A 9 11.83 18.86 8.39
CA LYS A 9 11.23 19.17 9.69
C LYS A 9 10.28 18.02 10.04
N PHE A 10 10.41 17.52 11.26
CA PHE A 10 9.52 16.48 11.77
C PHE A 10 8.49 17.09 12.73
N PHE A 11 7.27 16.60 12.60
CA PHE A 11 6.13 16.97 13.42
C PHE A 11 5.57 15.72 14.07
N VAL A 12 4.81 15.91 15.16
CA VAL A 12 4.13 14.83 15.88
C VAL A 12 2.64 15.13 15.91
N THR A 13 1.81 14.13 15.61
CA THR A 13 0.35 14.28 15.68
C THR A 13 -0.13 14.40 17.11
N ASN A 14 -1.30 15.00 17.32
CA ASN A 14 -2.04 14.87 18.57
C ASN A 14 -2.36 13.38 18.84
N PRO A 15 -2.47 12.98 20.11
CA PRO A 15 -2.93 11.65 20.46
C PRO A 15 -4.34 11.38 19.92
N SER A 16 -4.57 10.18 19.37
CA SER A 16 -5.89 9.71 18.91
C SER A 16 -6.09 8.23 19.23
N PRO A 17 -7.32 7.71 19.24
CA PRO A 17 -7.56 6.28 19.43
C PRO A 17 -6.81 5.44 18.37
N CYS A 18 -6.17 4.35 18.81
CA CYS A 18 -5.47 3.46 17.90
C CYS A 18 -6.46 2.68 17.03
N PRO A 19 -6.34 2.70 15.69
CA PRO A 19 -7.27 1.99 14.81
C PRO A 19 -7.05 0.46 14.80
N TYR A 20 -5.97 -0.03 15.41
CA TYR A 20 -5.57 -1.43 15.38
C TYR A 20 -5.75 -2.17 16.70
N LEU A 21 -5.49 -1.50 17.81
CA LEU A 21 -5.48 -2.09 19.15
C LEU A 21 -6.47 -1.34 20.04
N PRO A 22 -7.57 -1.99 20.47
CA PRO A 22 -8.56 -1.36 21.34
C PRO A 22 -7.94 -0.84 22.64
N GLY A 23 -8.39 0.33 23.09
CA GLY A 23 -7.92 0.96 24.32
C GLY A 23 -6.51 1.57 24.26
N LYS A 24 -5.82 1.46 23.13
CA LYS A 24 -4.52 2.12 22.91
C LYS A 24 -4.69 3.48 22.26
N VAL A 25 -3.68 4.33 22.45
CA VAL A 25 -3.59 5.67 21.86
C VAL A 25 -2.47 5.66 20.84
N GLU A 26 -2.73 6.19 19.62
CA GLU A 26 -1.70 6.37 18.62
C GLU A 26 -1.17 7.80 18.59
N ARG A 27 0.10 7.89 18.25
CA ARG A 27 0.79 9.11 17.80
C ARG A 27 1.66 8.75 16.61
N LYS A 28 1.84 9.70 15.72
CA LYS A 28 2.71 9.54 14.53
C LYS A 28 3.72 10.68 14.50
N VAL A 29 4.96 10.37 14.20
CA VAL A 29 5.92 11.35 13.72
C VAL A 29 5.80 11.39 12.20
N PHE A 30 5.81 12.58 11.61
CA PHE A 30 5.71 12.76 10.17
C PHE A 30 6.55 13.93 9.68
N THR A 31 6.87 13.91 8.39
CA THR A 31 7.51 14.98 7.67
C THR A 31 6.90 15.15 6.29
N GLU A 32 6.93 16.36 5.77
CA GLU A 32 6.46 16.65 4.42
C GLU A 32 7.49 16.19 3.37
N LEU A 33 6.98 15.58 2.31
CA LEU A 33 7.74 15.22 1.14
C LEU A 33 7.50 16.28 0.07
N SER A 34 8.47 17.15 -0.16
CA SER A 34 8.34 18.23 -1.12
C SER A 34 9.64 18.51 -1.88
N GLY A 35 9.49 19.13 -3.05
CA GLY A 35 10.61 19.53 -3.89
C GLY A 35 11.32 18.35 -4.60
N ARG A 36 12.45 18.68 -5.25
CA ARG A 36 13.18 17.76 -6.14
C ARG A 36 13.77 16.51 -5.48
N HIS A 37 13.92 16.52 -4.15
CA HIS A 37 14.48 15.41 -3.37
C HIS A 37 13.44 14.61 -2.60
N ALA A 38 12.16 14.77 -2.93
CA ALA A 38 11.07 14.07 -2.24
C ALA A 38 11.20 12.53 -2.36
N SER A 39 11.61 12.03 -3.53
CA SER A 39 11.79 10.59 -3.76
C SER A 39 12.92 10.02 -2.93
N GLU A 40 14.11 10.66 -2.95
CA GLU A 40 15.28 10.23 -2.17
C GLU A 40 14.97 10.29 -0.67
N LEU A 41 14.28 11.33 -0.21
CA LEU A 41 13.86 11.45 1.18
C LEU A 41 12.88 10.33 1.56
N ASN A 42 11.87 10.05 0.72
CA ASN A 42 10.91 8.98 0.95
C ASN A 42 11.61 7.60 1.03
N GLU A 43 12.57 7.33 0.15
CA GLU A 43 13.34 6.09 0.18
C GLU A 43 14.19 5.97 1.45
N ALA A 44 14.92 7.02 1.81
CA ALA A 44 15.74 7.02 3.03
C ALA A 44 14.87 6.80 4.29
N LEU A 45 13.74 7.49 4.37
CA LEU A 45 12.78 7.34 5.47
C LEU A 45 12.11 5.96 5.46
N GLY A 46 11.81 5.42 4.28
CA GLY A 46 11.24 4.08 4.12
C GLY A 46 12.11 2.97 4.73
N ARG A 47 13.44 3.09 4.59
CA ARG A 47 14.41 2.14 5.16
C ARG A 47 14.39 2.11 6.69
N ILE A 48 14.10 3.24 7.33
CA ILE A 48 13.96 3.36 8.79
C ILE A 48 12.50 3.28 9.25
N GLY A 49 11.61 2.73 8.43
CA GLY A 49 10.26 2.35 8.81
C GLY A 49 9.18 3.39 8.60
N PHE A 50 9.47 4.53 7.98
CA PHE A 50 8.41 5.44 7.56
C PHE A 50 7.62 4.86 6.39
N ARG A 51 6.37 5.31 6.25
CA ARG A 51 5.46 5.00 5.15
C ARG A 51 4.87 6.29 4.62
N ARG A 52 4.56 6.30 3.33
CA ARG A 52 3.97 7.48 2.69
C ARG A 52 2.44 7.46 2.78
N SER A 53 1.88 8.63 2.92
CA SER A 53 0.47 8.94 2.68
C SER A 53 0.40 10.31 2.02
N GLN A 54 -0.10 10.38 0.79
CA GLN A 54 -0.10 11.63 -0.01
C GLN A 54 1.30 12.27 -0.05
N SER A 55 1.42 13.52 0.36
CA SER A 55 2.67 14.29 0.41
C SER A 55 3.45 14.18 1.72
N VAL A 56 3.12 13.22 2.60
CA VAL A 56 3.83 13.06 3.87
C VAL A 56 4.41 11.66 4.06
N ALA A 57 5.58 11.58 4.69
CA ALA A 57 6.11 10.33 5.23
C ALA A 57 5.85 10.31 6.75
N TYR A 58 5.34 9.19 7.27
CA TYR A 58 5.00 9.06 8.68
C TYR A 58 5.45 7.71 9.26
N ARG A 59 5.63 7.70 10.58
CA ARG A 59 5.91 6.49 11.36
C ARG A 59 5.15 6.56 12.69
N PRO A 60 4.57 5.45 13.19
CA PRO A 60 4.03 5.38 14.55
C PRO A 60 5.11 5.74 15.59
N SER A 61 4.73 6.57 16.57
CA SER A 61 5.58 7.05 17.66
C SER A 61 4.77 7.11 18.95
N CYS A 62 4.15 5.98 19.31
CA CYS A 62 3.33 5.82 20.49
C CYS A 62 4.21 5.71 21.74
N ILE A 63 3.82 6.32 22.86
CA ILE A 63 4.62 6.37 24.11
C ILE A 63 4.81 4.95 24.68
N ASP A 64 3.73 4.17 24.80
CA ASP A 64 3.74 2.87 25.46
C ASP A 64 3.42 1.71 24.52
N CYS A 65 3.80 1.81 23.23
CA CYS A 65 3.49 0.78 22.26
C CYS A 65 4.49 0.77 21.09
N SER A 66 5.02 -0.41 20.77
CA SER A 66 5.89 -0.68 19.62
C SER A 66 5.34 -1.76 18.70
N ALA A 67 4.03 -2.04 18.75
CA ALA A 67 3.39 -3.14 18.01
C ALA A 67 3.37 -2.95 16.48
N CYS A 68 3.51 -1.72 15.99
CA CYS A 68 3.53 -1.40 14.56
C CYS A 68 4.94 -1.58 14.01
N VAL A 69 5.17 -2.70 13.32
CA VAL A 69 6.47 -3.04 12.72
C VAL A 69 6.36 -2.94 11.21
N SER A 70 7.26 -2.18 10.58
CA SER A 70 7.35 -2.14 9.11
C SER A 70 7.83 -3.50 8.58
N VAL A 71 7.16 -3.99 7.53
CA VAL A 71 7.48 -5.30 6.94
C VAL A 71 7.64 -5.20 5.42
N ARG A 72 8.55 -6.06 4.88
CA ARG A 72 8.76 -6.21 3.44
C ARG A 72 9.00 -7.68 3.09
N VAL A 73 8.62 -8.06 1.88
CA VAL A 73 8.85 -9.39 1.34
C VAL A 73 10.11 -9.37 0.48
N LEU A 74 10.95 -10.41 0.58
CA LEU A 74 12.10 -10.62 -0.32
C LEU A 74 11.56 -11.19 -1.64
N ALA A 75 11.42 -10.35 -2.65
CA ALA A 75 10.70 -10.70 -3.87
C ALA A 75 11.43 -11.78 -4.69
N ALA A 76 12.77 -11.73 -4.76
CA ALA A 76 13.58 -12.70 -5.51
C ALA A 76 13.59 -14.11 -4.88
N GLU A 77 13.39 -14.18 -3.55
CA GLU A 77 13.42 -15.45 -2.80
C GLU A 77 12.00 -16.01 -2.57
N PHE A 78 10.97 -15.29 -2.99
CA PHE A 78 9.60 -15.67 -2.72
C PHE A 78 9.17 -16.90 -3.51
N ILE A 79 8.71 -17.93 -2.81
CA ILE A 79 8.15 -19.14 -3.40
C ILE A 79 6.69 -19.27 -2.98
N ALA A 80 5.77 -19.17 -3.94
CA ALA A 80 4.34 -19.29 -3.70
C ALA A 80 3.99 -20.71 -3.19
N ASN A 81 3.26 -20.77 -2.06
CA ASN A 81 2.71 -22.02 -1.55
C ASN A 81 1.53 -22.53 -2.41
N ALA A 82 0.99 -23.71 -2.09
CA ALA A 82 -0.08 -24.34 -2.87
C ALA A 82 -1.34 -23.46 -2.98
N THR A 83 -1.75 -22.80 -1.88
CA THR A 83 -2.90 -21.88 -1.86
C THR A 83 -2.65 -20.66 -2.70
N GLN A 84 -1.48 -20.06 -2.59
CA GLN A 84 -1.08 -18.89 -3.37
C GLN A 84 -0.98 -19.22 -4.86
N ARG A 85 -0.42 -20.39 -5.25
CA ARG A 85 -0.42 -20.85 -6.64
C ARG A 85 -1.83 -21.06 -7.19
N LYS A 86 -2.78 -21.52 -6.36
CA LYS A 86 -4.19 -21.64 -6.76
C LYS A 86 -4.81 -20.27 -7.03
N LEU A 87 -4.51 -19.27 -6.20
CA LEU A 87 -4.96 -17.89 -6.43
C LEU A 87 -4.35 -17.29 -7.70
N LEU A 88 -3.06 -17.47 -7.94
CA LEU A 88 -2.40 -17.01 -9.16
C LEU A 88 -3.08 -17.59 -10.42
N ARG A 89 -3.39 -18.90 -10.41
CA ARG A 89 -4.11 -19.53 -11.54
C ARG A 89 -5.54 -19.03 -11.68
N ARG A 90 -6.25 -18.81 -10.54
CA ARG A 90 -7.64 -18.32 -10.55
C ARG A 90 -7.80 -16.95 -11.21
N HIS A 91 -6.80 -16.11 -11.06
CA HIS A 91 -6.82 -14.72 -11.52
C HIS A 91 -5.86 -14.48 -12.70
N ALA A 92 -5.38 -15.57 -13.36
CA ALA A 92 -4.43 -15.46 -14.46
C ALA A 92 -5.03 -14.81 -15.72
N ASP A 93 -6.35 -14.74 -15.81
CA ASP A 93 -7.10 -14.10 -16.88
C ASP A 93 -7.22 -12.58 -16.74
N LEU A 94 -6.89 -12.02 -15.57
CA LEU A 94 -6.99 -10.58 -15.35
C LEU A 94 -5.97 -9.81 -16.18
N GLU A 95 -6.44 -8.77 -16.85
CA GLU A 95 -5.60 -7.76 -17.48
C GLU A 95 -5.09 -6.78 -16.43
N VAL A 96 -3.76 -6.68 -16.29
CA VAL A 96 -3.14 -5.88 -15.22
C VAL A 96 -2.26 -4.80 -15.83
N THR A 97 -2.65 -3.54 -15.62
CA THR A 97 -2.00 -2.37 -16.20
C THR A 97 -1.52 -1.41 -15.13
N ALA A 98 -0.29 -0.91 -15.31
CA ALA A 98 0.24 0.19 -14.49
C ALA A 98 -0.10 1.52 -15.16
N CYS A 99 -0.96 2.29 -14.51
CA CYS A 99 -1.43 3.58 -14.97
C CYS A 99 -0.76 4.72 -14.20
N LYS A 100 -0.79 5.93 -14.76
CA LYS A 100 -0.49 7.14 -14.00
C LYS A 100 -1.48 7.27 -12.84
N PRO A 101 -1.10 7.90 -11.72
CA PRO A 101 -1.98 8.07 -10.56
C PRO A 101 -3.04 9.16 -10.83
N TRP A 102 -4.00 8.85 -11.68
CA TRP A 102 -5.17 9.66 -12.01
C TRP A 102 -6.42 8.91 -11.61
N THR A 103 -7.38 9.64 -11.06
CA THR A 103 -8.65 9.07 -10.60
C THR A 103 -9.69 8.99 -11.71
N THR A 104 -10.56 8.00 -11.61
CA THR A 104 -11.75 7.84 -12.47
C THR A 104 -12.97 7.52 -11.62
N GLU A 105 -14.16 7.82 -12.16
CA GLU A 105 -15.44 7.47 -11.51
C GLU A 105 -15.55 5.95 -11.22
N GLU A 106 -15.06 5.10 -12.13
CA GLU A 106 -15.10 3.66 -11.95
C GLU A 106 -14.23 3.21 -10.76
N GLN A 107 -13.05 3.80 -10.60
CA GLN A 107 -12.17 3.53 -9.47
C GLN A 107 -12.81 4.00 -8.16
N TYR A 108 -13.39 5.19 -8.13
CA TYR A 108 -14.08 5.71 -6.94
C TYR A 108 -15.29 4.84 -6.57
N ALA A 109 -16.11 4.45 -7.54
CA ALA A 109 -17.22 3.55 -7.31
C ALA A 109 -16.78 2.18 -6.75
N LEU A 110 -15.64 1.65 -7.20
CA LEU A 110 -15.04 0.42 -6.65
C LEU A 110 -14.57 0.63 -5.22
N LEU A 111 -13.87 1.74 -4.94
CA LEU A 111 -13.42 2.09 -3.58
C LEU A 111 -14.59 2.20 -2.60
N ARG A 112 -15.66 2.90 -2.98
CA ARG A 112 -16.85 3.05 -2.13
C ARG A 112 -17.46 1.70 -1.75
N ARG A 113 -17.61 0.78 -2.70
CA ARG A 113 -18.09 -0.60 -2.43
C ARG A 113 -17.14 -1.34 -1.50
N TYR A 114 -15.84 -1.23 -1.73
CA TYR A 114 -14.82 -1.85 -0.87
C TYR A 114 -14.87 -1.33 0.56
N LEU A 115 -14.92 -0.01 0.75
CA LEU A 115 -14.99 0.62 2.07
C LEU A 115 -16.24 0.22 2.83
N ALA A 116 -17.41 0.25 2.18
CA ALA A 116 -18.67 -0.16 2.79
C ALA A 116 -18.64 -1.62 3.27
N ALA A 117 -17.99 -2.52 2.50
CA ALA A 117 -17.94 -3.94 2.85
C ALA A 117 -16.85 -4.30 3.87
N ARG A 118 -15.69 -3.61 3.85
CA ARG A 118 -14.51 -3.99 4.64
C ARG A 118 -14.22 -3.08 5.82
N HIS A 119 -14.66 -1.82 5.75
CA HIS A 119 -14.31 -0.77 6.71
C HIS A 119 -15.53 0.08 7.12
N PRO A 120 -16.68 -0.53 7.46
CA PRO A 120 -17.85 0.24 7.88
C PRO A 120 -17.49 1.06 9.12
N GLY A 121 -17.74 2.37 9.08
CA GLY A 121 -17.42 3.31 10.16
C GLY A 121 -15.92 3.58 10.37
N GLY A 122 -15.04 3.14 9.45
CA GLY A 122 -13.62 3.51 9.47
C GLY A 122 -13.38 4.95 9.04
N GLY A 123 -12.21 5.53 9.35
CA GLY A 123 -11.88 6.92 9.02
C GLY A 123 -11.90 7.29 7.53
N MET A 124 -11.95 6.30 6.64
CA MET A 124 -12.11 6.52 5.19
C MET A 124 -13.55 6.27 4.70
N ALA A 125 -14.49 5.91 5.58
CA ALA A 125 -15.86 5.56 5.17
C ALA A 125 -16.61 6.75 4.56
N GLU A 126 -16.27 7.96 4.96
CA GLU A 126 -16.88 9.22 4.51
C GLU A 126 -16.07 9.91 3.39
N MET A 127 -15.00 9.27 2.89
CA MET A 127 -14.16 9.80 1.82
C MET A 127 -15.01 10.12 0.58
N ASP A 128 -14.96 11.37 0.13
CA ASP A 128 -15.60 11.81 -1.09
C ASP A 128 -14.66 11.67 -2.32
N GLU A 129 -15.12 12.11 -3.50
CA GLU A 129 -14.33 12.04 -4.73
C GLU A 129 -13.08 12.92 -4.67
N SER A 130 -13.17 14.10 -4.04
CA SER A 130 -12.03 15.01 -3.86
C SER A 130 -10.98 14.41 -2.94
N ASP A 131 -11.39 13.82 -1.82
CA ASP A 131 -10.50 13.11 -0.90
C ASP A 131 -9.79 11.94 -1.59
N PHE A 132 -10.53 11.20 -2.45
CA PHE A 132 -9.97 10.11 -3.24
C PHE A 132 -8.97 10.62 -4.27
N ALA A 133 -9.29 11.71 -4.97
CA ALA A 133 -8.36 12.34 -5.91
C ALA A 133 -7.09 12.80 -5.18
N ASP A 134 -7.21 13.45 -4.04
CA ASP A 134 -6.07 13.85 -3.21
C ASP A 134 -5.22 12.65 -2.78
N MET A 135 -5.86 11.54 -2.40
CA MET A 135 -5.15 10.32 -2.00
C MET A 135 -4.32 9.73 -3.14
N VAL A 136 -4.84 9.76 -4.37
CA VAL A 136 -4.21 9.12 -5.53
C VAL A 136 -3.25 10.07 -6.24
N GLU A 137 -3.64 11.32 -6.46
CA GLU A 137 -2.97 12.24 -7.37
C GLU A 137 -1.91 13.11 -6.67
N GLN A 138 -2.10 13.41 -5.36
CA GLN A 138 -1.10 14.15 -4.60
C GLN A 138 0.08 13.24 -4.23
N THR A 139 0.98 13.06 -5.18
CA THR A 139 2.16 12.24 -4.99
C THR A 139 3.44 12.97 -5.44
N PRO A 140 4.36 13.27 -4.49
CA PRO A 140 5.65 13.88 -4.81
C PRO A 140 6.72 12.86 -5.23
N VAL A 141 6.35 11.57 -5.34
CA VAL A 141 7.25 10.46 -5.64
C VAL A 141 6.76 9.67 -6.86
N ARG A 142 7.56 8.72 -7.34
CA ARG A 142 7.18 7.87 -8.47
C ARG A 142 6.09 6.89 -8.06
N THR A 143 4.85 7.23 -8.36
CA THR A 143 3.65 6.46 -8.00
C THR A 143 2.95 5.95 -9.25
N TYR A 144 2.35 4.77 -9.14
CA TYR A 144 1.49 4.16 -10.15
C TYR A 144 0.20 3.67 -9.49
N LEU A 145 -0.89 3.72 -10.24
CA LEU A 145 -2.11 3.01 -9.93
C LEU A 145 -2.14 1.73 -10.77
N ILE A 146 -2.04 0.58 -10.12
CA ILE A 146 -2.09 -0.72 -10.79
C ILE A 146 -3.55 -1.14 -10.83
N GLU A 147 -4.12 -1.23 -12.04
CA GLU A 147 -5.49 -1.68 -12.26
C GLU A 147 -5.54 -3.16 -12.61
N TYR A 148 -6.55 -3.83 -12.09
CA TYR A 148 -6.88 -5.23 -12.36
C TYR A 148 -8.27 -5.27 -12.98
N ARG A 149 -8.34 -5.65 -14.25
CA ARG A 149 -9.58 -5.70 -15.03
C ARG A 149 -9.90 -7.11 -15.48
N GLU A 150 -11.18 -7.40 -15.60
CA GLU A 150 -11.61 -8.60 -16.32
C GLU A 150 -11.15 -8.53 -17.78
N PRO A 151 -11.09 -9.68 -18.50
CA PRO A 151 -10.68 -9.68 -19.89
C PRO A 151 -11.51 -8.74 -20.74
N SER A 152 -10.84 -8.00 -21.63
CA SER A 152 -11.49 -7.13 -22.61
C SER A 152 -12.43 -7.94 -23.53
N LYS A 153 -13.58 -7.36 -23.87
CA LYS A 153 -14.54 -7.94 -24.78
C LYS A 153 -14.92 -6.94 -25.87
N ASP A 154 -14.97 -7.40 -27.11
CA ASP A 154 -15.40 -6.60 -28.26
C ASP A 154 -14.63 -5.27 -28.39
N GLY A 155 -13.35 -5.24 -28.00
CA GLY A 155 -12.50 -4.05 -28.01
C GLY A 155 -12.74 -3.06 -26.86
N MET A 156 -13.66 -3.39 -25.94
CA MET A 156 -13.91 -2.58 -24.75
C MET A 156 -13.16 -3.13 -23.53
N PRO A 157 -12.54 -2.28 -22.70
CA PRO A 157 -11.91 -2.71 -21.47
C PRO A 157 -12.88 -3.47 -20.57
N GLY A 158 -12.40 -4.55 -19.96
CA GLY A 158 -13.18 -5.29 -18.98
C GLY A 158 -13.44 -4.50 -17.70
N LYS A 159 -14.41 -4.94 -16.90
CA LYS A 159 -14.77 -4.33 -15.62
C LYS A 159 -13.56 -4.24 -14.69
N LEU A 160 -13.38 -3.10 -14.05
CA LEU A 160 -12.37 -2.92 -12.99
C LEU A 160 -12.79 -3.70 -11.76
N VAL A 161 -11.96 -4.65 -11.34
CA VAL A 161 -12.20 -5.50 -10.16
C VAL A 161 -11.23 -5.27 -9.03
N GLY A 162 -10.13 -4.57 -9.26
CA GLY A 162 -9.17 -4.19 -8.23
C GLY A 162 -8.26 -3.07 -8.66
N ALA A 163 -7.73 -2.33 -7.68
CA ALA A 163 -6.69 -1.35 -7.90
C ALA A 163 -5.74 -1.30 -6.71
N CYS A 164 -4.49 -0.93 -6.97
CA CYS A 164 -3.47 -0.71 -5.95
C CYS A 164 -2.64 0.51 -6.27
N LEU A 165 -2.65 1.49 -5.35
CA LEU A 165 -1.72 2.60 -5.36
C LEU A 165 -0.37 2.09 -4.85
N SER A 166 0.68 2.23 -5.64
CA SER A 166 2.00 1.67 -5.36
C SER A 166 3.11 2.64 -5.76
N ASP A 167 4.08 2.84 -4.88
CA ASP A 167 5.27 3.64 -5.18
C ASP A 167 6.38 2.72 -5.69
N GLN A 168 7.08 3.18 -6.71
CA GLN A 168 8.33 2.59 -7.14
C GLN A 168 9.50 3.28 -6.42
N GLN A 169 10.25 2.50 -5.66
CA GLN A 169 11.48 2.91 -5.00
C GLN A 169 12.69 2.29 -5.70
N GLY A 170 13.89 2.78 -5.41
CA GLY A 170 15.11 2.24 -6.00
C GLY A 170 15.38 0.77 -5.67
N ASP A 171 14.85 0.28 -4.55
CA ASP A 171 15.03 -1.09 -4.06
C ASP A 171 13.72 -1.92 -4.00
N GLY A 172 12.59 -1.39 -4.44
CA GLY A 172 11.35 -2.16 -4.32
C GLY A 172 10.08 -1.44 -4.75
N LEU A 173 8.98 -2.16 -4.60
CA LEU A 173 7.64 -1.62 -4.73
C LEU A 173 7.03 -1.44 -3.34
N SER A 174 6.47 -0.26 -3.06
CA SER A 174 5.78 0.02 -1.79
C SER A 174 4.27 0.11 -2.04
N MET A 175 3.53 -0.87 -1.53
CA MET A 175 2.07 -0.89 -1.63
C MET A 175 1.48 0.10 -0.62
N ILE A 176 0.86 1.17 -1.12
CA ILE A 176 0.30 2.24 -0.30
C ILE A 176 -1.13 1.88 0.13
N TYR A 177 -1.99 1.62 -0.85
CA TYR A 177 -3.38 1.26 -0.60
C TYR A 177 -3.93 0.38 -1.72
N SER A 178 -4.73 -0.63 -1.37
CA SER A 178 -5.39 -1.48 -2.34
C SER A 178 -6.86 -1.64 -2.00
N PHE A 179 -7.70 -1.61 -3.04
CA PHE A 179 -9.13 -1.84 -2.94
C PHE A 179 -9.60 -2.73 -4.08
N PHE A 180 -10.64 -3.52 -3.85
CA PHE A 180 -11.06 -4.54 -4.79
C PHE A 180 -12.51 -4.98 -4.57
N ASP A 181 -13.11 -5.60 -5.58
CA ASP A 181 -14.45 -6.14 -5.53
C ASP A 181 -14.54 -7.30 -4.52
N VAL A 182 -15.29 -7.10 -3.43
CA VAL A 182 -15.45 -8.07 -2.34
C VAL A 182 -16.70 -8.93 -2.48
N GLY A 183 -17.63 -8.55 -3.37
CA GLY A 183 -18.89 -9.25 -3.62
C GLY A 183 -18.84 -10.28 -4.74
N ASN A 184 -17.70 -10.44 -5.40
CA ASN A 184 -17.55 -11.34 -6.53
C ASN A 184 -16.89 -12.67 -6.10
N ASP A 185 -17.69 -13.72 -5.94
CA ASP A 185 -17.19 -15.05 -5.55
C ASP A 185 -16.19 -15.64 -6.56
N ALA A 186 -16.32 -15.34 -7.85
CA ALA A 186 -15.35 -15.76 -8.87
C ALA A 186 -13.97 -15.15 -8.63
N ARG A 187 -13.91 -13.99 -8.00
CA ARG A 187 -12.68 -13.24 -7.67
C ARG A 187 -12.27 -13.37 -6.19
N LYS A 188 -12.75 -14.40 -5.50
CA LYS A 188 -12.37 -14.66 -4.10
C LYS A 188 -10.86 -14.76 -3.93
N GLY A 189 -10.33 -13.97 -2.97
CA GLY A 189 -8.90 -13.91 -2.67
C GLY A 189 -8.12 -12.88 -3.49
N LEU A 190 -8.82 -11.97 -4.19
CA LEU A 190 -8.21 -10.93 -5.03
C LEU A 190 -7.22 -10.03 -4.26
N GLY A 191 -7.52 -9.66 -3.02
CA GLY A 191 -6.56 -8.88 -2.21
C GLY A 191 -5.22 -9.60 -1.98
N THR A 192 -5.24 -10.93 -1.79
CA THR A 192 -4.02 -11.72 -1.71
C THR A 192 -3.32 -11.80 -3.07
N TYR A 193 -4.08 -11.97 -4.16
CA TYR A 193 -3.55 -11.98 -5.52
C TYR A 193 -2.83 -10.67 -5.87
N ILE A 194 -3.39 -9.51 -5.52
CA ILE A 194 -2.78 -8.19 -5.74
C ILE A 194 -1.38 -8.14 -5.11
N ILE A 195 -1.21 -8.66 -3.89
CA ILE A 195 0.12 -8.72 -3.23
C ILE A 195 1.05 -9.69 -3.97
N LEU A 196 0.57 -10.87 -4.37
CA LEU A 196 1.36 -11.84 -5.13
C LEU A 196 1.81 -11.28 -6.48
N ASP A 197 0.96 -10.55 -7.18
CA ASP A 197 1.29 -9.88 -8.44
C ASP A 197 2.40 -8.83 -8.24
N HIS A 198 2.33 -8.03 -7.16
CA HIS A 198 3.39 -7.07 -6.85
C HIS A 198 4.73 -7.77 -6.56
N ILE A 199 4.71 -8.90 -5.84
CA ILE A 199 5.93 -9.69 -5.57
C ILE A 199 6.53 -10.20 -6.89
N ILE A 200 5.71 -10.77 -7.77
CA ILE A 200 6.14 -11.28 -9.08
C ILE A 200 6.68 -10.14 -9.96
N ARG A 201 6.02 -8.98 -9.97
CA ARG A 201 6.48 -7.80 -10.71
C ARG A 201 7.80 -7.27 -10.18
N ALA A 202 7.96 -7.16 -8.88
CA ALA A 202 9.22 -6.75 -8.27
C ALA A 202 10.35 -7.71 -8.64
N ALA A 203 10.15 -9.02 -8.51
CA ALA A 203 11.13 -10.03 -8.89
C ALA A 203 11.52 -9.95 -10.38
N ARG A 204 10.53 -9.79 -11.28
CA ARG A 204 10.78 -9.62 -12.73
C ARG A 204 11.54 -8.34 -13.07
N ALA A 205 11.35 -7.29 -12.28
CA ALA A 205 12.06 -6.02 -12.42
C ALA A 205 13.41 -5.99 -11.69
N ALA A 206 13.87 -7.12 -11.16
CA ALA A 206 15.07 -7.25 -10.34
C ALA A 206 15.07 -6.31 -9.12
N LEU A 207 13.89 -5.97 -8.60
CA LEU A 207 13.72 -5.21 -7.36
C LEU A 207 13.65 -6.19 -6.18
N PRO A 208 14.53 -6.08 -5.17
CA PRO A 208 14.62 -7.05 -4.10
C PRO A 208 13.40 -7.09 -3.17
N TYR A 209 12.64 -5.99 -3.05
CA TYR A 209 11.64 -5.89 -1.99
C TYR A 209 10.24 -5.50 -2.48
N VAL A 210 9.22 -6.02 -1.74
CA VAL A 210 7.87 -5.46 -1.74
C VAL A 210 7.50 -5.04 -0.30
N TYR A 211 7.31 -3.75 -0.11
CA TYR A 211 6.94 -3.18 1.18
C TYR A 211 5.42 -3.25 1.39
N LEU A 212 5.00 -3.94 2.45
CA LEU A 212 3.59 -4.13 2.78
C LEU A 212 3.04 -3.15 3.84
N GLY A 213 3.85 -2.16 4.23
CA GLY A 213 3.48 -1.24 5.31
C GLY A 213 3.65 -1.89 6.69
N TYR A 214 2.83 -1.47 7.67
CA TYR A 214 2.94 -1.99 9.03
C TYR A 214 2.22 -3.31 9.19
N TRP A 215 2.91 -4.28 9.79
CA TRP A 215 2.30 -5.38 10.52
C TRP A 215 2.13 -4.92 11.97
N VAL A 216 0.98 -5.24 12.58
CA VAL A 216 0.67 -4.82 13.95
C VAL A 216 0.46 -6.06 14.79
N GLU A 217 1.33 -6.27 15.76
CA GLU A 217 1.20 -7.39 16.68
C GLU A 217 -0.11 -7.29 17.47
N GLY A 218 -0.83 -8.41 17.57
CA GLY A 218 -2.14 -8.45 18.24
C GLY A 218 -3.33 -7.97 17.39
N SER A 219 -3.08 -7.48 16.15
CA SER A 219 -4.17 -7.08 15.24
C SER A 219 -4.49 -8.18 14.23
N SER A 220 -5.68 -8.76 14.32
CA SER A 220 -6.17 -9.73 13.32
C SER A 220 -6.28 -9.13 11.91
N ARG A 221 -6.56 -7.84 11.80
CA ARG A 221 -6.64 -7.11 10.52
C ARG A 221 -5.31 -7.08 9.77
N MET A 222 -4.17 -7.20 10.46
CA MET A 222 -2.83 -7.13 9.89
C MET A 222 -2.13 -8.48 9.81
N ALA A 223 -2.72 -9.55 10.38
CA ALA A 223 -2.12 -10.89 10.45
C ALA A 223 -1.82 -11.50 9.08
N TYR A 224 -2.63 -11.18 8.05
CA TYR A 224 -2.46 -11.72 6.69
C TYR A 224 -1.08 -11.45 6.08
N LYS A 225 -0.38 -10.40 6.50
CA LYS A 225 0.93 -10.02 5.95
C LYS A 225 2.01 -11.07 6.21
N THR A 226 1.90 -11.84 7.28
CA THR A 226 2.89 -12.85 7.66
C THR A 226 2.86 -14.12 6.81
N GLN A 227 1.87 -14.26 5.91
CA GLN A 227 1.79 -15.41 5.00
C GLN A 227 2.70 -15.29 3.76
N PHE A 228 3.24 -14.10 3.48
CA PHE A 228 4.14 -13.84 2.36
C PHE A 228 5.60 -13.97 2.84
N ARG A 229 6.21 -15.14 2.60
CA ARG A 229 7.56 -15.45 3.09
C ARG A 229 8.52 -15.73 1.93
N PRO A 230 9.81 -15.32 2.06
CA PRO A 230 10.45 -14.69 3.21
C PRO A 230 9.95 -13.27 3.48
N LEU A 231 9.71 -12.94 4.75
CA LEU A 231 9.24 -11.62 5.21
C LEU A 231 10.25 -11.07 6.22
N GLU A 232 10.78 -9.91 5.94
CA GLU A 232 11.59 -9.14 6.88
C GLU A 232 10.73 -8.22 7.72
N ARG A 233 11.11 -8.06 8.97
CA ARG A 233 10.57 -7.09 9.92
C ARG A 233 11.67 -6.11 10.29
N LEU A 234 11.36 -4.83 10.26
CA LEU A 234 12.31 -3.82 10.69
C LEU A 234 12.59 -4.00 12.19
N GLY A 235 13.85 -4.26 12.53
CA GLY A 235 14.31 -4.35 13.90
C GLY A 235 14.32 -3.00 14.63
N ARG A 236 14.70 -3.01 15.91
CA ARG A 236 14.88 -1.78 16.69
C ARG A 236 16.14 -1.02 16.25
N ASP A 237 17.11 -1.76 15.75
CA ASP A 237 18.44 -1.25 15.37
C ASP A 237 18.60 -1.13 13.83
N GLY A 238 17.51 -1.29 13.05
CA GLY A 238 17.50 -1.20 11.59
C GLY A 238 17.32 -2.54 10.88
#